data_aadfac8e213260e5b58c7da8858bd636
#
_entry.id   aadfac8e213260e5b58c7da8858bd636
#
_cell.length_a   1.000
_cell.length_b   1.000
_cell.length_c   1.000
_cell.angle_alpha   90.00
_cell.angle_beta   90.00
_cell.angle_gamma   90.00
#
_symmetry.space_group_name_H-M   'P 1'
#
loop_
_entity.id
_entity.type
_entity.pdbx_description
1 polymer ?
#
loop_
_entity_poly.entity_id
_entity_poly.type
_entity_poly.pdbx_seq_one_letter_code
_entity_poly.pdbx_strand_id
1 'polypeptide(L)'
;MILLCACNTEAKKDDEKKINTIKERDGYISISRDKYYNQLYGFWLGQCIANWTGLVTEMDKIGNIGEIKTGDFYTREDWGKPDQPSIWGQGSSSDLSPTIDFVFKDTNEIWGSDDDTDIEYMYQHLLYTNETSILSPQQIRNGWLKHMKSEEENFLWVSNQKAFDLMKQGVVPPETGSPKNNEYFEMIDAQLTTEIFGLFSPSRPDIALKIAHLPIQTTAREEAEYISKFYVSMYALASITDSNKSMNQQINWMANQARNVLPDSSYAAHMFDYTQKLYKSGIPWEQTRDSIYYRYQVNQEDGYDITSKKLYCNGCFAAGINFASSLVSLFYGEGDLKKTIKVGALAGWDSDNPTATWGGLIGFMIGKDGVEKAFGRKFSNQYNIHRTRQNFPNGGIDSFENMAKKGLIITDRVIKEEMGGTIDLEKNMWTIPLNDGK
;
A
#
# COMPACT_ATOMS: atom_id res chain seq x y z
N MET A 1 0.81 27.16 71.01
CA MET A 1 1.44 25.86 70.63
C MET A 1 0.47 25.13 69.73
N ILE A 2 0.60 25.36 68.46
CA ILE A 2 -0.28 24.77 67.43
C ILE A 2 0.60 23.88 66.58
N LEU A 3 0.31 22.56 66.62
CA LEU A 3 0.95 21.54 65.80
C LEU A 3 0.35 21.58 64.41
N LEU A 4 1.18 21.85 63.41
CA LEU A 4 0.86 21.62 62.01
C LEU A 4 1.20 20.20 61.61
N CYS A 5 0.20 19.35 61.34
CA CYS A 5 0.36 18.08 60.67
C CYS A 5 0.53 18.32 59.16
N ALA A 6 1.69 18.06 58.63
CA ALA A 6 1.92 17.97 57.19
C ALA A 6 1.54 16.58 56.69
N CYS A 7 0.47 16.47 55.90
CA CYS A 7 0.17 15.29 55.09
C CYS A 7 1.06 15.26 53.87
N ASN A 8 2.01 14.36 53.83
CA ASN A 8 2.75 13.99 52.61
C ASN A 8 1.82 13.14 51.76
N THR A 9 1.30 13.68 50.67
CA THR A 9 0.74 12.92 49.57
C THR A 9 1.86 12.63 48.59
N GLU A 10 2.43 11.41 48.70
CA GLU A 10 3.26 10.85 47.64
C GLU A 10 2.39 10.61 46.42
N ALA A 11 2.55 11.42 45.39
CA ALA A 11 2.04 11.14 44.06
C ALA A 11 2.82 9.92 43.52
N LYS A 12 2.13 8.80 43.37
CA LYS A 12 2.62 7.67 42.58
C LYS A 12 2.83 8.18 41.16
N LYS A 13 4.08 8.35 40.76
CA LYS A 13 4.49 8.40 39.35
C LYS A 13 4.21 7.03 38.76
N ASP A 14 3.19 6.94 37.93
CA ASP A 14 3.05 5.82 36.99
C ASP A 14 4.24 5.89 36.05
N ASP A 15 5.19 4.98 36.29
CA ASP A 15 6.24 4.67 35.33
C ASP A 15 5.57 4.02 34.12
N GLU A 16 5.16 4.81 33.13
CA GLU A 16 4.97 4.34 31.76
C GLU A 16 6.32 3.76 31.32
N LYS A 17 6.46 2.44 31.43
CA LYS A 17 7.54 1.70 30.82
C LYS A 17 7.52 2.00 29.33
N LYS A 18 8.36 2.91 28.87
CA LYS A 18 8.74 3.05 27.46
C LYS A 18 9.31 1.71 27.02
N ILE A 19 8.48 0.88 26.41
CA ILE A 19 8.92 -0.36 25.81
C ILE A 19 9.66 0.05 24.53
N ASN A 20 10.98 0.20 24.62
CA ASN A 20 11.86 0.30 23.47
C ASN A 20 11.77 -1.03 22.70
N THR A 21 10.97 -1.06 21.65
CA THR A 21 10.61 -2.28 20.91
C THR A 21 11.63 -2.67 19.84
N ILE A 22 12.64 -1.87 19.61
CA ILE A 22 13.73 -2.14 18.68
C ILE A 22 15.06 -1.98 19.42
N LYS A 23 15.82 -3.06 19.50
CA LYS A 23 17.18 -3.05 20.06
C LYS A 23 18.13 -3.56 18.98
N GLU A 24 18.97 -2.68 18.46
CA GLU A 24 20.13 -3.09 17.67
C GLU A 24 21.22 -3.59 18.61
N ARG A 25 21.72 -4.80 18.37
CA ARG A 25 22.91 -5.35 19.02
C ARG A 25 23.70 -6.13 17.98
N ASP A 26 24.95 -5.77 17.78
CA ASP A 26 25.94 -6.55 17.04
C ASP A 26 25.44 -7.17 15.72
N GLY A 27 24.80 -6.37 14.83
CA GLY A 27 24.30 -6.86 13.54
C GLY A 27 22.92 -7.55 13.60
N TYR A 28 22.15 -7.37 14.66
CA TYR A 28 20.79 -7.92 14.80
C TYR A 28 19.79 -6.84 15.23
N ILE A 29 18.55 -7.00 14.78
CA ILE A 29 17.40 -6.23 15.26
C ILE A 29 16.43 -7.15 16.00
N SER A 30 15.86 -6.66 17.11
CA SER A 30 14.82 -7.38 17.86
C SER A 30 13.48 -6.67 17.74
N ILE A 31 12.43 -7.40 17.34
CA ILE A 31 11.07 -6.87 17.10
C ILE A 31 10.07 -7.64 17.96
N SER A 32 9.19 -6.92 18.66
CA SER A 32 8.08 -7.52 19.42
C SER A 32 6.98 -8.00 18.46
N ARG A 33 6.59 -9.29 18.62
CA ARG A 33 5.52 -9.91 17.83
C ARG A 33 4.15 -9.33 18.19
N ASP A 34 3.91 -8.96 19.45
CA ASP A 34 2.65 -8.31 19.87
C ASP A 34 2.49 -6.94 19.23
N LYS A 35 3.58 -6.14 19.22
CA LYS A 35 3.56 -4.85 18.52
C LYS A 35 3.34 -5.06 17.03
N TYR A 36 4.02 -6.00 16.42
CA TYR A 36 3.90 -6.30 15.00
C TYR A 36 2.50 -6.77 14.62
N TYR A 37 1.87 -7.58 15.46
CA TYR A 37 0.46 -7.97 15.30
C TYR A 37 -0.46 -6.74 15.28
N ASN A 38 -0.29 -5.81 16.23
CA ASN A 38 -1.06 -4.55 16.25
C ASN A 38 -0.79 -3.69 15.01
N GLN A 39 0.44 -3.70 14.49
CA GLN A 39 0.82 -3.02 13.25
C GLN A 39 0.17 -3.67 12.02
N LEU A 40 0.18 -5.00 11.90
CA LEU A 40 -0.52 -5.72 10.81
C LEU A 40 -2.02 -5.48 10.83
N TYR A 41 -2.64 -5.40 12.01
CA TYR A 41 -4.03 -4.97 12.11
C TYR A 41 -4.22 -3.54 11.63
N GLY A 42 -3.33 -2.63 12.05
CA GLY A 42 -3.33 -1.23 11.62
C GLY A 42 -3.16 -1.07 10.11
N PHE A 43 -2.37 -1.93 9.47
CA PHE A 43 -2.24 -2.00 8.01
C PHE A 43 -3.60 -2.24 7.35
N TRP A 44 -4.28 -3.34 7.67
CA TRP A 44 -5.57 -3.69 7.05
C TRP A 44 -6.65 -2.64 7.31
N LEU A 45 -6.73 -2.12 8.53
CA LEU A 45 -7.69 -1.09 8.86
C LEU A 45 -7.41 0.24 8.14
N GLY A 46 -6.14 0.66 8.15
CA GLY A 46 -5.71 1.89 7.49
C GLY A 46 -5.89 1.83 5.97
N GLN A 47 -5.55 0.69 5.36
CA GLN A 47 -5.73 0.42 3.94
C GLN A 47 -7.22 0.47 3.56
N CYS A 48 -8.11 -0.23 4.28
CA CYS A 48 -9.53 -0.22 3.97
C CYS A 48 -10.16 1.18 4.10
N ILE A 49 -9.85 1.94 5.15
CA ILE A 49 -10.36 3.32 5.29
C ILE A 49 -9.89 4.17 4.12
N ALA A 50 -8.63 4.05 3.76
CA ALA A 50 -8.01 4.87 2.75
C ALA A 50 -8.46 4.50 1.34
N ASN A 51 -8.51 3.22 0.99
CA ASN A 51 -9.05 2.71 -0.28
C ASN A 51 -10.49 3.20 -0.49
N TRP A 52 -11.41 2.91 0.45
CA TRP A 52 -12.79 3.33 0.32
C TRP A 52 -12.99 4.85 0.26
N THR A 53 -12.08 5.61 0.83
CA THR A 53 -12.07 7.08 0.69
C THR A 53 -11.57 7.50 -0.70
N GLY A 54 -10.55 6.84 -1.22
CA GLY A 54 -10.02 7.10 -2.55
C GLY A 54 -10.98 6.73 -3.68
N LEU A 55 -11.72 5.62 -3.52
CA LEU A 55 -12.77 5.18 -4.46
C LEU A 55 -13.87 6.25 -4.71
N VAL A 56 -14.04 7.23 -3.83
CA VAL A 56 -15.00 8.32 -4.06
C VAL A 56 -14.60 9.15 -5.28
N THR A 57 -13.31 9.35 -5.50
CA THR A 57 -12.78 10.23 -6.55
C THR A 57 -11.99 9.49 -7.64
N GLU A 58 -12.06 8.15 -7.62
CA GLU A 58 -11.37 7.30 -8.57
C GLU A 58 -11.75 7.66 -10.00
N MET A 59 -10.73 7.98 -10.81
CA MET A 59 -10.88 8.36 -12.23
C MET A 59 -11.79 9.56 -12.54
N ASP A 60 -12.10 10.39 -11.55
CA ASP A 60 -12.82 11.65 -11.81
C ASP A 60 -11.97 12.65 -12.56
N LYS A 61 -10.67 12.68 -12.27
CA LYS A 61 -9.71 13.65 -12.77
C LYS A 61 -8.47 12.96 -13.33
N ILE A 62 -8.37 12.88 -14.67
CA ILE A 62 -7.23 12.27 -15.37
C ILE A 62 -6.53 13.27 -16.32
N GLY A 63 -6.92 14.56 -16.27
CA GLY A 63 -6.44 15.59 -17.17
C GLY A 63 -7.24 15.69 -18.48
N ASN A 64 -6.68 16.41 -19.46
CA ASN A 64 -7.37 16.80 -20.69
C ASN A 64 -6.65 16.34 -21.96
N ILE A 65 -6.04 15.14 -21.95
CA ILE A 65 -5.34 14.57 -23.10
C ILE A 65 -6.24 13.56 -23.81
N GLY A 66 -6.18 13.54 -25.15
CA GLY A 66 -6.98 12.63 -25.97
C GLY A 66 -8.46 13.00 -26.00
N GLU A 67 -9.31 11.99 -26.12
CA GLU A 67 -10.77 12.17 -26.25
C GLU A 67 -11.47 12.40 -24.91
N ILE A 68 -10.97 11.78 -23.85
CA ILE A 68 -11.53 11.93 -22.51
C ILE A 68 -10.99 13.20 -21.87
N LYS A 69 -11.89 14.11 -21.49
CA LYS A 69 -11.59 15.40 -20.88
C LYS A 69 -12.31 15.49 -19.54
N THR A 70 -11.55 15.59 -18.45
CA THR A 70 -12.12 15.65 -17.10
C THR A 70 -12.05 17.04 -16.46
N GLY A 71 -11.59 18.05 -17.20
CA GLY A 71 -11.43 19.42 -16.69
C GLY A 71 -10.22 19.56 -15.76
N ASP A 72 -10.27 20.56 -14.91
CA ASP A 72 -9.23 20.83 -13.94
C ASP A 72 -9.24 19.78 -12.84
N PHE A 73 -8.06 19.47 -12.31
CA PHE A 73 -7.91 18.58 -11.19
C PHE A 73 -8.49 19.19 -9.91
N TYR A 74 -8.85 18.34 -8.95
CA TYR A 74 -9.26 18.77 -7.62
C TYR A 74 -8.15 19.56 -6.90
N THR A 75 -8.57 20.39 -5.96
CA THR A 75 -7.72 21.14 -5.05
C THR A 75 -8.08 20.83 -3.61
N ARG A 76 -7.31 21.31 -2.64
CA ARG A 76 -7.65 21.17 -1.21
C ARG A 76 -9.03 21.73 -0.84
N GLU A 77 -9.53 22.68 -1.63
CA GLU A 77 -10.83 23.33 -1.42
C GLU A 77 -12.01 22.43 -1.82
N ASP A 78 -11.73 21.31 -2.50
CA ASP A 78 -12.78 20.38 -2.95
C ASP A 78 -13.12 19.32 -1.91
N TRP A 79 -12.30 19.19 -0.84
CA TRP A 79 -12.63 18.32 0.27
C TRP A 79 -13.92 18.77 0.99
N GLY A 80 -14.85 17.86 1.16
CA GLY A 80 -16.18 18.13 1.70
C GLY A 80 -17.20 18.69 0.70
N LYS A 81 -16.79 18.91 -0.56
CA LYS A 81 -17.70 19.31 -1.63
C LYS A 81 -18.32 18.11 -2.34
N PRO A 82 -19.38 18.34 -3.13
CA PRO A 82 -19.97 17.27 -3.94
C PRO A 82 -18.93 16.59 -4.83
N ASP A 83 -19.00 15.29 -4.87
CA ASP A 83 -18.24 14.46 -5.79
C ASP A 83 -18.63 14.71 -7.25
N GLN A 84 -17.71 14.46 -8.18
CA GLN A 84 -17.94 14.57 -9.61
C GLN A 84 -17.94 13.18 -10.26
N PRO A 85 -18.58 13.02 -11.45
CA PRO A 85 -18.59 11.72 -12.10
C PRO A 85 -17.18 11.28 -12.53
N SER A 86 -16.86 10.02 -12.33
CA SER A 86 -15.68 9.37 -12.93
C SER A 86 -15.84 9.26 -14.45
N ILE A 87 -14.75 8.90 -15.14
CA ILE A 87 -14.77 8.67 -16.60
C ILE A 87 -15.76 7.57 -17.02
N TRP A 88 -16.20 6.73 -16.11
CA TRP A 88 -17.21 5.69 -16.35
C TRP A 88 -18.61 6.12 -15.89
N GLY A 89 -18.69 7.10 -15.01
CA GLY A 89 -19.94 7.56 -14.44
C GLY A 89 -20.74 8.42 -15.43
N GLN A 90 -21.79 7.88 -15.97
CA GLN A 90 -22.70 8.53 -16.94
C GLN A 90 -23.41 9.78 -16.36
N GLY A 91 -22.68 10.66 -15.70
CA GLY A 91 -23.17 11.88 -15.06
C GLY A 91 -23.62 11.69 -13.60
N SER A 92 -23.30 10.56 -12.96
CA SER A 92 -23.51 10.31 -11.52
C SER A 92 -22.21 10.41 -10.72
N SER A 93 -22.29 10.92 -9.49
CA SER A 93 -21.23 10.83 -8.49
C SER A 93 -21.08 9.40 -7.97
N SER A 94 -20.04 9.17 -7.15
CA SER A 94 -19.83 7.88 -6.51
C SER A 94 -21.02 7.44 -5.65
N ASP A 95 -21.39 6.16 -5.73
CA ASP A 95 -22.42 5.55 -4.86
C ASP A 95 -21.94 5.41 -3.39
N LEU A 96 -20.65 5.58 -3.12
CA LEU A 96 -20.05 5.44 -1.80
C LEU A 96 -20.29 6.67 -0.91
N SER A 97 -20.19 7.85 -1.51
CA SER A 97 -20.43 9.12 -0.85
C SER A 97 -20.83 10.19 -1.87
N PRO A 98 -21.81 11.03 -1.57
CA PRO A 98 -22.18 12.16 -2.44
C PRO A 98 -21.18 13.34 -2.31
N THR A 99 -20.23 13.25 -1.42
CA THR A 99 -19.21 14.26 -1.15
C THR A 99 -17.84 13.63 -0.99
N ILE A 100 -16.81 14.37 -1.37
CA ILE A 100 -15.41 13.95 -1.19
C ILE A 100 -15.04 14.05 0.30
N ASP A 101 -15.21 12.96 1.03
CA ASP A 101 -14.90 12.87 2.46
C ASP A 101 -14.51 11.43 2.83
N PHE A 102 -14.04 11.24 4.07
CA PHE A 102 -13.68 9.93 4.57
C PHE A 102 -14.88 8.97 4.57
N VAL A 103 -14.66 7.78 4.04
CA VAL A 103 -15.62 6.68 4.08
C VAL A 103 -15.26 5.74 5.23
N PHE A 104 -16.25 5.42 6.06
CA PHE A 104 -16.08 4.58 7.23
C PHE A 104 -17.08 3.43 7.26
N LYS A 105 -16.69 2.36 7.95
CA LYS A 105 -17.59 1.27 8.37
C LYS A 105 -17.65 1.21 9.89
N ASP A 106 -18.84 1.34 10.44
CA ASP A 106 -19.09 1.23 11.86
C ASP A 106 -18.91 -0.22 12.35
N THR A 107 -18.77 -0.41 13.66
CA THR A 107 -18.44 -1.70 14.28
C THR A 107 -19.41 -2.85 13.95
N ASN A 108 -20.60 -2.56 13.51
CA ASN A 108 -21.65 -3.51 13.09
C ASN A 108 -21.75 -3.69 11.57
N GLU A 109 -20.91 -3.02 10.80
CA GLU A 109 -20.84 -3.15 9.35
C GLU A 109 -19.67 -4.04 8.91
N ILE A 110 -19.50 -4.24 7.61
CA ILE A 110 -18.44 -5.09 7.04
C ILE A 110 -17.73 -4.30 5.91
N TRP A 111 -16.41 -4.23 5.93
CA TRP A 111 -15.61 -3.72 4.83
C TRP A 111 -15.72 -4.67 3.63
N GLY A 112 -15.99 -4.17 2.46
CA GLY A 112 -15.85 -4.94 1.23
C GLY A 112 -14.40 -4.94 0.76
N SER A 113 -13.98 -6.02 0.12
CA SER A 113 -12.75 -6.03 -0.66
C SER A 113 -12.87 -5.16 -1.91
N ASP A 114 -11.74 -4.72 -2.39
CA ASP A 114 -11.55 -4.01 -3.63
C ASP A 114 -10.24 -4.47 -4.27
N ASP A 115 -9.95 -4.13 -5.52
CA ASP A 115 -8.75 -4.62 -6.21
C ASP A 115 -7.44 -4.14 -5.55
N ASP A 116 -7.43 -3.00 -4.89
CA ASP A 116 -6.31 -2.52 -4.06
C ASP A 116 -6.14 -3.25 -2.71
N THR A 117 -6.99 -4.20 -2.38
CA THR A 117 -6.92 -4.91 -1.09
C THR A 117 -7.00 -6.43 -1.23
N ASP A 118 -7.66 -6.91 -2.28
CA ASP A 118 -8.10 -8.30 -2.38
C ASP A 118 -7.02 -9.26 -2.88
N ILE A 119 -6.16 -8.85 -3.81
CA ILE A 119 -5.07 -9.70 -4.29
C ILE A 119 -3.97 -9.81 -3.23
N GLU A 120 -3.73 -8.77 -2.43
CA GLU A 120 -2.86 -8.86 -1.26
C GLU A 120 -3.40 -9.86 -0.23
N TYR A 121 -4.70 -9.80 0.07
CA TYR A 121 -5.36 -10.80 0.92
C TYR A 121 -5.23 -12.21 0.33
N MET A 122 -5.40 -12.36 -0.98
CA MET A 122 -5.23 -13.64 -1.67
C MET A 122 -3.80 -14.15 -1.57
N TYR A 123 -2.78 -13.33 -1.79
CA TYR A 123 -1.38 -13.74 -1.64
C TYR A 123 -1.06 -14.14 -0.19
N GLN A 124 -1.55 -13.38 0.80
CA GLN A 124 -1.44 -13.78 2.20
C GLN A 124 -2.10 -15.16 2.45
N HIS A 125 -3.29 -15.37 1.90
CA HIS A 125 -3.99 -16.66 2.01
C HIS A 125 -3.20 -17.81 1.36
N LEU A 126 -2.61 -17.58 0.18
CA LEU A 126 -1.81 -18.58 -0.52
C LEU A 126 -0.52 -18.94 0.25
N LEU A 127 0.20 -17.95 0.77
CA LEU A 127 1.39 -18.20 1.61
C LEU A 127 1.03 -18.99 2.87
N TYR A 128 -0.07 -18.62 3.52
CA TYR A 128 -0.55 -19.29 4.74
C TYR A 128 -0.96 -20.74 4.49
N THR A 129 -1.81 -20.97 3.47
CA THR A 129 -2.39 -22.32 3.19
C THR A 129 -1.42 -23.29 2.52
N ASN A 130 -0.44 -22.78 1.76
CA ASN A 130 0.63 -23.61 1.20
C ASN A 130 1.80 -23.79 2.18
N GLU A 131 1.75 -23.20 3.35
CA GLU A 131 2.79 -23.27 4.38
C GLU A 131 4.20 -22.96 3.83
N THR A 132 4.32 -21.93 2.98
CA THR A 132 5.57 -21.54 2.32
C THR A 132 5.90 -20.06 2.53
N SER A 133 7.18 -19.71 2.50
CA SER A 133 7.67 -18.32 2.46
C SER A 133 7.73 -17.75 1.05
N ILE A 134 7.82 -18.61 0.03
CA ILE A 134 7.91 -18.22 -1.39
C ILE A 134 6.90 -19.02 -2.20
N LEU A 135 6.04 -18.33 -2.96
CA LEU A 135 5.10 -18.98 -3.86
C LEU A 135 5.79 -19.44 -5.14
N SER A 136 5.51 -20.67 -5.56
CA SER A 136 5.91 -21.17 -6.87
C SER A 136 4.99 -20.63 -7.98
N PRO A 137 5.44 -20.65 -9.25
CA PRO A 137 4.62 -20.27 -10.41
C PRO A 137 3.28 -21.00 -10.45
N GLN A 138 3.28 -22.28 -10.12
CA GLN A 138 2.08 -23.11 -10.14
C GLN A 138 1.12 -22.79 -8.98
N GLN A 139 1.64 -22.46 -7.79
CA GLN A 139 0.81 -22.04 -6.67
C GLN A 139 0.11 -20.72 -6.96
N ILE A 140 0.81 -19.75 -7.59
CA ILE A 140 0.20 -18.48 -8.01
C ILE A 140 -0.91 -18.77 -9.03
N ARG A 141 -0.61 -19.48 -10.11
CA ARG A 141 -1.62 -19.82 -11.12
C ARG A 141 -2.83 -20.52 -10.52
N ASN A 142 -2.62 -21.54 -9.70
CA ASN A 142 -3.72 -22.30 -9.09
C ASN A 142 -4.57 -21.41 -8.16
N GLY A 143 -3.92 -20.52 -7.40
CA GLY A 143 -4.60 -19.53 -6.55
C GLY A 143 -5.47 -18.59 -7.36
N TRP A 144 -4.92 -17.99 -8.42
CA TRP A 144 -5.67 -17.10 -9.30
C TRP A 144 -6.86 -17.79 -9.94
N LEU A 145 -6.67 -18.98 -10.54
CA LEU A 145 -7.77 -19.74 -11.16
C LEU A 145 -8.85 -20.16 -10.18
N LYS A 146 -8.51 -20.37 -8.90
CA LYS A 146 -9.46 -20.74 -7.86
C LYS A 146 -10.23 -19.54 -7.34
N HIS A 147 -9.56 -18.41 -7.14
CA HIS A 147 -10.11 -17.30 -6.35
C HIS A 147 -10.60 -16.12 -7.18
N MET A 148 -10.18 -15.98 -8.45
CA MET A 148 -10.78 -14.99 -9.36
C MET A 148 -12.14 -15.46 -9.85
N LYS A 149 -13.09 -14.55 -9.96
CA LYS A 149 -14.40 -14.82 -10.57
C LYS A 149 -14.24 -14.92 -12.10
N SER A 150 -15.03 -15.74 -12.75
CA SER A 150 -14.99 -15.92 -14.21
C SER A 150 -16.35 -15.77 -14.87
N GLU A 151 -17.43 -15.88 -14.10
CA GLU A 151 -18.81 -15.87 -14.57
C GLU A 151 -19.53 -14.53 -14.35
N GLU A 152 -18.91 -13.62 -13.60
CA GLU A 152 -19.43 -12.31 -13.25
C GLU A 152 -18.32 -11.27 -13.22
N GLU A 153 -18.63 -10.01 -12.87
CA GLU A 153 -17.64 -8.96 -12.66
C GLU A 153 -16.51 -9.45 -11.73
N ASN A 154 -15.28 -9.41 -12.23
CA ASN A 154 -14.13 -9.97 -11.56
C ASN A 154 -13.16 -8.93 -10.98
N PHE A 155 -13.42 -7.66 -11.15
CA PHE A 155 -12.58 -6.58 -10.64
C PHE A 155 -11.10 -6.75 -11.02
N LEU A 156 -10.84 -7.30 -12.20
CA LEU A 156 -9.51 -7.36 -12.80
C LEU A 156 -9.43 -6.37 -13.95
N TRP A 157 -8.38 -5.58 -13.93
CA TRP A 157 -8.12 -4.58 -14.94
C TRP A 157 -6.85 -4.94 -15.71
N VAL A 158 -6.72 -4.37 -16.85
CA VAL A 158 -5.56 -4.28 -17.73
C VAL A 158 -4.59 -5.47 -17.65
N SER A 159 -3.45 -5.34 -16.94
CA SER A 159 -2.43 -6.39 -16.90
C SER A 159 -2.83 -7.57 -16.01
N ASN A 160 -3.64 -7.36 -14.97
CA ASN A 160 -4.22 -8.43 -14.15
C ASN A 160 -5.18 -9.30 -14.97
N GLN A 161 -6.10 -8.69 -15.74
CA GLN A 161 -7.02 -9.43 -16.61
C GLN A 161 -6.25 -10.23 -17.65
N LYS A 162 -5.26 -9.64 -18.30
CA LYS A 162 -4.42 -10.33 -19.30
C LYS A 162 -3.66 -11.49 -18.67
N ALA A 163 -3.07 -11.32 -17.50
CA ALA A 163 -2.37 -12.40 -16.79
C ALA A 163 -3.32 -13.55 -16.43
N PHE A 164 -4.52 -13.24 -15.97
CA PHE A 164 -5.54 -14.25 -15.66
C PHE A 164 -5.96 -15.05 -16.90
N ASP A 165 -6.17 -14.38 -18.03
CA ASP A 165 -6.50 -15.04 -19.30
C ASP A 165 -5.37 -15.96 -19.79
N LEU A 166 -4.12 -15.55 -19.64
CA LEU A 166 -2.95 -16.39 -19.91
C LEU A 166 -2.87 -17.60 -18.96
N MET A 167 -3.18 -17.40 -17.68
CA MET A 167 -3.23 -18.50 -16.71
C MET A 167 -4.31 -19.55 -17.06
N LYS A 168 -5.48 -19.13 -17.55
CA LYS A 168 -6.50 -20.05 -18.07
C LYS A 168 -5.97 -20.90 -19.25
N GLN A 169 -5.09 -20.35 -20.06
CA GLN A 169 -4.43 -21.04 -21.17
C GLN A 169 -3.24 -21.91 -20.73
N GLY A 170 -2.91 -21.97 -19.43
CA GLY A 170 -1.83 -22.80 -18.90
C GLY A 170 -0.49 -22.07 -18.71
N VAL A 171 -0.41 -20.79 -19.06
CA VAL A 171 0.79 -19.99 -18.81
C VAL A 171 0.94 -19.73 -17.31
N VAL A 172 2.16 -19.69 -16.81
CA VAL A 172 2.46 -19.43 -15.40
C VAL A 172 3.38 -18.21 -15.27
N PRO A 173 3.37 -17.50 -14.12
CA PRO A 173 4.42 -16.52 -13.85
C PRO A 173 5.83 -17.16 -13.94
N PRO A 174 6.81 -16.44 -14.39
CA PRO A 174 6.83 -15.03 -14.76
C PRO A 174 6.35 -14.72 -16.20
N GLU A 175 5.98 -15.69 -16.98
CA GLU A 175 5.62 -15.50 -18.40
C GLU A 175 4.28 -14.77 -18.59
N THR A 176 3.39 -14.78 -17.58
CA THR A 176 2.11 -14.05 -17.60
C THR A 176 2.26 -12.54 -17.63
N GLY A 177 3.35 -12.00 -17.10
CA GLY A 177 3.65 -10.57 -17.12
C GLY A 177 4.78 -10.20 -18.10
N SER A 178 5.26 -11.14 -18.93
CA SER A 178 6.33 -10.83 -19.88
C SER A 178 5.83 -9.92 -21.02
N PRO A 179 6.65 -8.96 -21.51
CA PRO A 179 6.26 -8.05 -22.60
C PRO A 179 5.80 -8.79 -23.88
N LYS A 180 6.27 -10.01 -24.07
CA LYS A 180 5.88 -10.87 -25.19
C LYS A 180 4.44 -11.35 -25.11
N ASN A 181 3.95 -11.61 -23.89
CA ASN A 181 2.65 -12.26 -23.66
C ASN A 181 1.61 -11.28 -23.13
N ASN A 182 2.03 -10.22 -22.43
CA ASN A 182 1.19 -9.24 -21.78
C ASN A 182 1.61 -7.85 -22.21
N GLU A 183 0.91 -7.29 -23.16
CA GLU A 183 1.14 -5.95 -23.70
C GLU A 183 0.92 -4.83 -22.68
N TYR A 184 0.31 -5.14 -21.55
CA TYR A 184 -0.02 -4.21 -20.46
C TYR A 184 0.99 -4.27 -19.30
N PHE A 185 2.17 -4.82 -19.50
CA PHE A 185 3.18 -5.06 -18.47
C PHE A 185 3.69 -3.80 -17.74
N GLU A 186 3.41 -2.61 -18.25
CA GLU A 186 3.73 -1.31 -17.62
C GLU A 186 2.52 -0.65 -16.93
N MET A 187 1.42 -1.39 -16.74
CA MET A 187 0.25 -0.88 -16.00
C MET A 187 0.42 -1.04 -14.48
N ILE A 188 -0.49 -0.42 -13.75
CA ILE A 188 -0.42 -0.21 -12.30
C ILE A 188 -0.51 -1.50 -11.47
N ASP A 189 -1.11 -2.57 -12.00
CA ASP A 189 -1.65 -3.70 -11.23
C ASP A 189 -0.67 -4.36 -10.24
N ALA A 190 0.64 -4.46 -10.53
CA ALA A 190 1.57 -5.07 -9.60
C ALA A 190 1.88 -4.18 -8.39
N GLN A 191 1.84 -2.85 -8.54
CA GLN A 191 2.18 -1.94 -7.45
C GLN A 191 1.08 -1.89 -6.37
N LEU A 192 -0.18 -2.15 -6.74
CA LEU A 192 -1.32 -2.17 -5.80
C LEU A 192 -1.60 -3.55 -5.19
N THR A 193 -0.90 -4.59 -5.62
CA THR A 193 -1.21 -5.97 -5.21
C THR A 193 -0.06 -6.69 -4.50
N THR A 194 1.11 -6.07 -4.36
CA THR A 194 2.32 -6.77 -3.90
C THR A 194 3.05 -6.12 -2.73
N GLU A 195 2.66 -4.95 -2.27
CA GLU A 195 3.34 -4.25 -1.18
C GLU A 195 3.32 -5.01 0.16
N ILE A 196 2.30 -5.83 0.40
CA ILE A 196 2.18 -6.66 1.61
C ILE A 196 3.39 -7.59 1.83
N PHE A 197 4.08 -8.00 0.75
CA PHE A 197 5.30 -8.82 0.87
C PHE A 197 6.41 -8.11 1.67
N GLY A 198 6.43 -6.78 1.65
CA GLY A 198 7.30 -5.99 2.52
C GLY A 198 7.03 -6.24 4.00
N LEU A 199 5.76 -6.36 4.38
CA LEU A 199 5.37 -6.63 5.78
C LEU A 199 5.72 -8.06 6.23
N PHE A 200 5.88 -9.01 5.32
CA PHE A 200 6.34 -10.36 5.70
C PHE A 200 7.86 -10.45 5.89
N SER A 201 8.59 -9.36 5.57
CA SER A 201 10.04 -9.31 5.62
C SER A 201 10.55 -8.09 6.42
N PRO A 202 10.22 -8.00 7.73
CA PRO A 202 10.54 -6.84 8.54
C PRO A 202 12.04 -6.51 8.51
N SER A 203 12.37 -5.25 8.26
CA SER A 203 13.73 -4.69 8.18
C SER A 203 14.64 -5.23 7.04
N ARG A 204 14.12 -6.12 6.20
CA ARG A 204 14.92 -6.81 5.16
C ARG A 204 14.31 -6.62 3.76
N PRO A 205 14.49 -5.42 3.14
CA PRO A 205 14.03 -5.18 1.76
C PRO A 205 14.58 -6.19 0.74
N ASP A 206 15.79 -6.67 0.93
CA ASP A 206 16.42 -7.71 0.08
C ASP A 206 15.61 -9.02 0.08
N ILE A 207 15.14 -9.45 1.25
CA ILE A 207 14.27 -10.64 1.38
C ILE A 207 12.85 -10.35 0.89
N ALA A 208 12.32 -9.17 1.18
CA ALA A 208 11.02 -8.73 0.68
C ALA A 208 10.97 -8.81 -0.85
N LEU A 209 11.97 -8.27 -1.54
CA LEU A 209 12.10 -8.32 -3.00
C LEU A 209 12.26 -9.74 -3.53
N LYS A 210 12.94 -10.62 -2.79
CA LYS A 210 13.07 -12.05 -3.14
C LYS A 210 11.72 -12.75 -3.12
N ILE A 211 10.93 -12.60 -2.06
CA ILE A 211 9.64 -13.29 -1.91
C ILE A 211 8.54 -12.66 -2.77
N ALA A 212 8.64 -11.37 -3.09
CA ALA A 212 7.71 -10.66 -3.98
C ALA A 212 8.02 -10.84 -5.47
N HIS A 213 9.16 -11.43 -5.83
CA HIS A 213 9.64 -11.46 -7.22
C HIS A 213 8.61 -12.03 -8.21
N LEU A 214 8.11 -13.24 -7.97
CA LEU A 214 7.10 -13.85 -8.85
C LEU A 214 5.73 -13.17 -8.77
N PRO A 215 5.20 -12.80 -7.60
CA PRO A 215 4.00 -11.97 -7.51
C PRO A 215 4.08 -10.70 -8.36
N ILE A 216 5.15 -9.92 -8.28
CA ILE A 216 5.35 -8.73 -9.11
C ILE A 216 5.39 -9.12 -10.59
N GLN A 217 6.17 -10.14 -10.94
CA GLN A 217 6.32 -10.58 -12.32
C GLN A 217 5.12 -11.36 -12.87
N THR A 218 4.07 -11.53 -12.09
CA THR A 218 2.79 -12.05 -12.58
C THR A 218 2.18 -11.13 -13.63
N THR A 219 2.34 -9.81 -13.47
CA THR A 219 1.72 -8.79 -14.33
C THR A 219 2.68 -7.71 -14.82
N ALA A 220 3.82 -7.47 -14.16
CA ALA A 220 4.70 -6.33 -14.42
C ALA A 220 6.10 -6.71 -14.88
N ARG A 221 6.69 -5.85 -15.72
CA ARG A 221 8.09 -5.82 -16.11
C ARG A 221 8.59 -4.38 -16.21
N GLU A 222 9.91 -4.26 -16.35
CA GLU A 222 10.58 -2.99 -16.59
C GLU A 222 10.19 -1.95 -15.51
N GLU A 223 9.69 -0.79 -15.92
CA GLU A 223 9.39 0.32 -15.02
C GLU A 223 8.32 -0.02 -13.96
N ALA A 224 7.25 -0.73 -14.34
CA ALA A 224 6.22 -1.16 -13.40
C ALA A 224 6.75 -2.17 -12.37
N GLU A 225 7.71 -3.02 -12.76
CA GLU A 225 8.42 -3.90 -11.83
C GLU A 225 9.29 -3.09 -10.86
N TYR A 226 10.01 -2.06 -11.34
CA TYR A 226 10.81 -1.19 -10.47
C TYR A 226 9.95 -0.43 -9.47
N ILE A 227 8.82 0.12 -9.92
CA ILE A 227 7.86 0.81 -9.07
C ILE A 227 7.30 -0.12 -7.99
N SER A 228 6.88 -1.34 -8.36
CA SER A 228 6.39 -2.33 -7.39
C SER A 228 7.47 -2.69 -6.35
N LYS A 229 8.72 -2.84 -6.78
CA LYS A 229 9.86 -3.05 -5.86
C LYS A 229 10.07 -1.87 -4.90
N PHE A 230 9.82 -0.65 -5.34
CA PHE A 230 9.87 0.53 -4.48
C PHE A 230 8.85 0.42 -3.34
N TYR A 231 7.59 0.09 -3.64
CA TYR A 231 6.54 -0.07 -2.63
C TYR A 231 6.86 -1.22 -1.66
N VAL A 232 7.23 -2.38 -2.15
CA VAL A 232 7.66 -3.52 -1.32
C VAL A 232 8.80 -3.14 -0.39
N SER A 233 9.77 -2.37 -0.87
CA SER A 233 10.91 -1.89 -0.06
C SER A 233 10.45 -0.91 1.02
N MET A 234 9.55 0.03 0.70
CA MET A 234 8.95 0.95 1.68
C MET A 234 8.30 0.19 2.84
N TYR A 235 7.50 -0.82 2.53
CA TYR A 235 6.79 -1.62 3.51
C TYR A 235 7.73 -2.46 4.40
N ALA A 236 8.79 -3.02 3.84
CA ALA A 236 9.80 -3.74 4.64
C ALA A 236 10.51 -2.82 5.64
N LEU A 237 10.81 -1.58 5.22
CA LEU A 237 11.46 -0.56 6.04
C LEU A 237 10.54 0.03 7.12
N ALA A 238 9.21 -0.02 6.93
CA ALA A 238 8.24 0.52 7.88
C ALA A 238 8.28 -0.15 9.26
N SER A 239 8.84 -1.34 9.36
CA SER A 239 9.08 -2.03 10.63
C SER A 239 10.19 -1.41 11.47
N ILE A 240 11.08 -0.63 10.85
CA ILE A 240 12.20 0.05 11.52
C ILE A 240 11.74 1.46 11.92
N THR A 241 11.15 1.58 13.10
CA THR A 241 10.72 2.88 13.63
C THR A 241 11.73 3.43 14.64
N ASP A 242 12.13 4.68 14.45
CA ASP A 242 12.99 5.43 15.38
C ASP A 242 12.14 6.47 16.14
N SER A 243 11.92 6.24 17.43
CA SER A 243 11.11 7.14 18.27
C SER A 243 11.70 8.56 18.41
N ASN A 244 12.94 8.78 18.02
CA ASN A 244 13.58 10.09 18.04
C ASN A 244 13.31 10.90 16.76
N LYS A 245 12.72 10.29 15.74
CA LYS A 245 12.40 10.94 14.47
C LYS A 245 10.89 11.16 14.36
N SER A 246 10.52 12.30 13.76
CA SER A 246 9.13 12.52 13.39
C SER A 246 8.68 11.52 12.32
N MET A 247 7.38 11.30 12.17
CA MET A 247 6.83 10.42 11.13
C MET A 247 7.29 10.87 9.73
N ASN A 248 7.26 12.17 9.46
CA ASN A 248 7.77 12.73 8.21
C ASN A 248 9.25 12.40 7.95
N GLN A 249 10.10 12.50 8.98
CA GLN A 249 11.52 12.13 8.85
C GLN A 249 11.69 10.64 8.56
N GLN A 250 10.88 9.77 9.17
CA GLN A 250 10.92 8.33 8.93
C GLN A 250 10.48 7.98 7.50
N ILE A 251 9.37 8.57 7.03
CA ILE A 251 8.86 8.38 5.66
C ILE A 251 9.88 8.86 4.63
N ASN A 252 10.45 10.05 4.81
CA ASN A 252 11.48 10.55 3.90
C ASN A 252 12.73 9.66 3.87
N TRP A 253 13.14 9.12 5.03
CA TRP A 253 14.23 8.16 5.10
C TRP A 253 13.90 6.87 4.34
N MET A 254 12.74 6.26 4.60
CA MET A 254 12.30 5.06 3.89
C MET A 254 12.22 5.27 2.38
N ALA A 255 11.63 6.38 1.94
CA ALA A 255 11.51 6.71 0.53
C ALA A 255 12.89 6.86 -0.15
N ASN A 256 13.85 7.53 0.51
CA ASN A 256 15.21 7.63 -0.02
C ASN A 256 15.94 6.29 -0.05
N GLN A 257 15.70 5.38 0.89
CA GLN A 257 16.25 4.02 0.83
C GLN A 257 15.61 3.22 -0.31
N ALA A 258 14.29 3.27 -0.42
CA ALA A 258 13.55 2.57 -1.48
C ALA A 258 13.87 3.11 -2.89
N ARG A 259 14.24 4.40 -3.03
CA ARG A 259 14.71 4.98 -4.30
C ARG A 259 15.85 4.19 -4.94
N ASN A 260 16.66 3.51 -4.15
CA ASN A 260 17.82 2.75 -4.65
C ASN A 260 17.43 1.52 -5.51
N VAL A 261 16.19 1.06 -5.47
CA VAL A 261 15.71 -0.03 -6.34
C VAL A 261 15.30 0.46 -7.74
N LEU A 262 15.14 1.78 -7.91
CA LEU A 262 14.83 2.40 -9.19
C LEU A 262 16.15 2.67 -9.94
N PRO A 263 16.35 2.12 -11.15
CA PRO A 263 17.53 2.45 -11.96
C PRO A 263 17.58 3.96 -12.26
N ASP A 264 18.73 4.58 -12.14
CA ASP A 264 18.88 6.04 -12.32
C ASP A 264 18.45 6.54 -13.69
N SER A 265 18.46 5.69 -14.71
CA SER A 265 18.02 6.00 -16.06
C SER A 265 16.52 5.79 -16.29
N SER A 266 15.79 5.26 -15.30
CA SER A 266 14.37 4.97 -15.40
C SER A 266 13.52 6.23 -15.26
N TYR A 267 12.38 6.27 -15.96
CA TYR A 267 11.43 7.36 -15.74
C TYR A 267 10.86 7.36 -14.31
N ALA A 268 10.75 6.19 -13.69
CA ALA A 268 10.31 6.09 -12.29
C ALA A 268 11.30 6.79 -11.35
N ALA A 269 12.61 6.65 -11.56
CA ALA A 269 13.62 7.37 -10.80
C ALA A 269 13.50 8.89 -11.00
N HIS A 270 13.34 9.33 -12.24
CA HIS A 270 13.15 10.76 -12.55
C HIS A 270 11.87 11.32 -11.94
N MET A 271 10.76 10.57 -11.95
CA MET A 271 9.51 10.94 -11.29
C MET A 271 9.69 11.12 -9.78
N PHE A 272 10.38 10.19 -9.13
CA PHE A 272 10.69 10.29 -7.71
C PHE A 272 11.52 11.55 -7.41
N ASP A 273 12.64 11.72 -8.09
CA ASP A 273 13.57 12.83 -7.86
C ASP A 273 12.91 14.19 -8.14
N TYR A 274 12.10 14.28 -9.21
CA TYR A 274 11.36 15.49 -9.55
C TYR A 274 10.30 15.84 -8.51
N THR A 275 9.47 14.89 -8.11
CA THR A 275 8.41 15.11 -7.10
C THR A 275 9.01 15.50 -5.76
N GLN A 276 10.08 14.81 -5.32
CA GLN A 276 10.75 15.13 -4.07
C GLN A 276 11.43 16.51 -4.12
N LYS A 277 12.01 16.90 -5.26
CA LYS A 277 12.58 18.23 -5.46
C LYS A 277 11.53 19.33 -5.29
N LEU A 278 10.36 19.19 -5.90
CA LEU A 278 9.28 20.17 -5.79
C LEU A 278 8.77 20.27 -4.33
N TYR A 279 8.58 19.14 -3.67
CA TYR A 279 8.23 19.10 -2.25
C TYR A 279 9.26 19.84 -1.37
N LYS A 280 10.55 19.51 -1.52
CA LYS A 280 11.64 20.17 -0.77
C LYS A 280 11.78 21.66 -1.07
N SER A 281 11.32 22.09 -2.25
CA SER A 281 11.31 23.52 -2.63
C SER A 281 10.08 24.27 -2.10
N GLY A 282 9.18 23.61 -1.35
CA GLY A 282 7.99 24.23 -0.76
C GLY A 282 6.89 24.57 -1.77
N ILE A 283 6.92 23.96 -2.97
CA ILE A 283 5.85 24.11 -3.97
C ILE A 283 4.59 23.44 -3.42
N PRO A 284 3.40 24.05 -3.48
CA PRO A 284 2.14 23.42 -3.06
C PRO A 284 1.87 22.11 -3.79
N TRP A 285 1.18 21.16 -3.13
CA TRP A 285 0.95 19.84 -3.69
C TRP A 285 0.14 19.88 -5.00
N GLU A 286 -0.82 20.80 -5.13
CA GLU A 286 -1.61 20.97 -6.34
C GLU A 286 -0.70 21.36 -7.52
N GLN A 287 0.19 22.32 -7.31
CA GLN A 287 1.14 22.75 -8.35
C GLN A 287 2.17 21.67 -8.68
N THR A 288 2.56 20.86 -7.68
CA THR A 288 3.44 19.70 -7.89
C THR A 288 2.73 18.65 -8.76
N ARG A 289 1.48 18.28 -8.43
CA ARG A 289 0.65 17.39 -9.21
C ARG A 289 0.47 17.90 -10.64
N ASP A 290 0.15 19.17 -10.82
CA ASP A 290 -0.02 19.79 -12.15
C ASP A 290 1.29 19.76 -12.94
N SER A 291 2.43 20.01 -12.27
CA SER A 291 3.76 19.91 -12.89
C SER A 291 4.08 18.48 -13.36
N ILE A 292 3.70 17.45 -12.57
CA ILE A 292 3.81 16.04 -12.93
C ILE A 292 2.94 15.74 -14.17
N TYR A 293 1.69 16.18 -14.15
CA TYR A 293 0.78 16.02 -15.29
C TYR A 293 1.37 16.60 -16.58
N TYR A 294 1.82 17.87 -16.55
CA TYR A 294 2.40 18.51 -17.73
C TYR A 294 3.70 17.84 -18.18
N ARG A 295 4.60 17.52 -17.24
CA ARG A 295 5.90 16.93 -17.57
C ARG A 295 5.76 15.56 -18.20
N TYR A 296 4.98 14.69 -17.60
CA TYR A 296 4.93 13.28 -17.99
C TYR A 296 3.77 12.97 -18.95
N GLN A 297 2.57 13.37 -18.63
CA GLN A 297 1.43 12.99 -19.43
C GLN A 297 1.24 13.88 -20.68
N VAL A 298 1.57 15.17 -20.59
CA VAL A 298 1.46 16.10 -21.72
C VAL A 298 2.73 16.09 -22.57
N ASN A 299 3.90 16.34 -21.93
CA ASN A 299 5.16 16.52 -22.64
C ASN A 299 5.93 15.21 -22.86
N GLN A 300 5.58 14.13 -22.15
CA GLN A 300 6.21 12.81 -22.23
C GLN A 300 7.73 12.88 -22.05
N GLU A 301 8.18 13.62 -21.03
CA GLU A 301 9.60 13.79 -20.72
C GLU A 301 10.20 12.54 -20.06
N ASP A 302 11.53 12.49 -19.94
CA ASP A 302 12.30 11.45 -19.27
C ASP A 302 12.07 10.01 -19.79
N GLY A 303 11.64 9.88 -21.05
CA GLY A 303 11.35 8.58 -21.64
C GLY A 303 9.96 8.01 -21.29
N TYR A 304 9.12 8.76 -20.58
CA TYR A 304 7.74 8.36 -20.31
C TYR A 304 6.87 8.63 -21.56
N ASP A 305 6.58 7.58 -22.32
CA ASP A 305 5.85 7.65 -23.57
C ASP A 305 4.51 6.88 -23.60
N ILE A 306 4.03 6.46 -22.43
CA ILE A 306 2.83 5.61 -22.29
C ILE A 306 1.61 6.24 -22.96
N THR A 307 1.47 7.57 -22.88
CA THR A 307 0.37 8.29 -23.54
C THR A 307 0.42 8.19 -25.05
N SER A 308 1.60 8.03 -25.66
CA SER A 308 1.77 7.85 -27.11
C SER A 308 1.24 6.50 -27.59
N LYS A 309 1.18 5.50 -26.72
CA LYS A 309 0.67 4.15 -27.04
C LYS A 309 -0.84 4.12 -27.25
N LYS A 310 -1.55 5.25 -27.06
CA LYS A 310 -3.01 5.39 -27.23
C LYS A 310 -3.82 4.31 -26.48
N LEU A 311 -3.33 3.90 -25.32
CA LEU A 311 -4.05 3.03 -24.42
C LEU A 311 -5.32 3.71 -23.91
N TYR A 312 -6.27 2.93 -23.41
CA TYR A 312 -7.49 3.48 -22.83
C TYR A 312 -7.18 4.65 -21.89
N CYS A 313 -7.99 5.72 -21.94
CA CYS A 313 -7.80 6.97 -21.19
C CYS A 313 -6.38 7.59 -21.28
N ASN A 314 -5.64 7.34 -22.36
CA ASN A 314 -4.25 7.79 -22.54
C ASN A 314 -3.29 7.31 -21.44
N GLY A 315 -3.45 6.08 -20.99
CA GLY A 315 -2.61 5.46 -19.98
C GLY A 315 -2.88 5.96 -18.56
N CYS A 316 -4.13 6.32 -18.23
CA CYS A 316 -4.50 6.73 -16.88
C CYS A 316 -4.27 5.62 -15.82
N PHE A 317 -4.22 4.35 -16.22
CA PHE A 317 -3.82 3.21 -15.42
C PHE A 317 -2.33 2.85 -15.53
N ALA A 318 -1.50 3.69 -16.16
CA ALA A 318 -0.08 3.40 -16.28
C ALA A 318 0.62 3.52 -14.91
N ALA A 319 1.54 2.59 -14.64
CA ALA A 319 2.28 2.56 -13.38
C ALA A 319 3.00 3.89 -13.10
N GLY A 320 3.63 4.50 -14.10
CA GLY A 320 4.41 5.73 -13.95
C GLY A 320 3.62 6.92 -13.43
N ILE A 321 2.51 7.31 -14.11
CA ILE A 321 1.75 8.48 -13.68
C ILE A 321 1.11 8.28 -12.31
N ASN A 322 0.61 7.09 -12.02
CA ASN A 322 0.06 6.74 -10.72
C ASN A 322 1.13 6.70 -9.63
N PHE A 323 2.34 6.22 -9.93
CA PHE A 323 3.48 6.32 -9.02
C PHE A 323 3.82 7.77 -8.69
N ALA A 324 3.95 8.64 -9.71
CA ALA A 324 4.26 10.05 -9.50
C ALA A 324 3.18 10.76 -8.68
N SER A 325 1.89 10.47 -8.94
CA SER A 325 0.76 10.97 -8.15
C SER A 325 0.82 10.45 -6.69
N SER A 326 1.12 9.16 -6.51
CA SER A 326 1.25 8.57 -5.17
C SER A 326 2.35 9.24 -4.33
N LEU A 327 3.47 9.63 -4.95
CA LEU A 327 4.54 10.36 -4.27
C LEU A 327 4.09 11.75 -3.81
N VAL A 328 3.15 12.39 -4.49
CA VAL A 328 2.53 13.64 -4.00
C VAL A 328 1.79 13.36 -2.69
N SER A 329 0.95 12.32 -2.64
CA SER A 329 0.28 11.92 -1.41
C SER A 329 1.25 11.59 -0.28
N LEU A 330 2.30 10.82 -0.56
CA LEU A 330 3.32 10.42 0.42
C LEU A 330 4.05 11.62 1.04
N PHE A 331 4.64 12.46 0.20
CA PHE A 331 5.48 13.56 0.67
C PHE A 331 4.66 14.66 1.34
N TYR A 332 3.55 15.07 0.74
CA TYR A 332 2.72 16.16 1.27
C TYR A 332 1.80 15.71 2.40
N GLY A 333 1.57 14.42 2.56
CA GLY A 333 0.93 13.84 3.75
C GLY A 333 1.79 13.94 5.01
N GLU A 334 3.14 13.97 4.86
CA GLU A 334 4.12 14.15 5.94
C GLU A 334 3.96 13.12 7.08
N GLY A 335 3.37 11.96 6.77
CA GLY A 335 3.11 10.89 7.73
C GLY A 335 1.88 11.10 8.62
N ASP A 336 1.08 12.12 8.39
CA ASP A 336 -0.26 12.24 8.95
C ASP A 336 -1.24 11.41 8.10
N LEU A 337 -1.88 10.41 8.70
CA LEU A 337 -2.78 9.48 8.02
C LEU A 337 -3.90 10.20 7.28
N LYS A 338 -4.58 11.14 7.95
CA LYS A 338 -5.70 11.88 7.37
C LYS A 338 -5.26 12.79 6.21
N LYS A 339 -4.15 13.49 6.41
CA LYS A 339 -3.60 14.40 5.40
C LYS A 339 -3.15 13.62 4.17
N THR A 340 -2.49 12.47 4.36
CA THR A 340 -2.06 11.60 3.27
C THR A 340 -3.26 11.11 2.44
N ILE A 341 -4.30 10.59 3.09
CA ILE A 341 -5.52 10.14 2.42
C ILE A 341 -6.18 11.31 1.66
N LYS A 342 -6.33 12.48 2.29
CA LYS A 342 -6.92 13.65 1.62
C LYS A 342 -6.17 14.07 0.36
N VAL A 343 -4.84 14.13 0.44
CA VAL A 343 -4.03 14.50 -0.73
C VAL A 343 -4.15 13.44 -1.81
N GLY A 344 -4.11 12.14 -1.47
CA GLY A 344 -4.26 11.05 -2.42
C GLY A 344 -5.60 11.08 -3.14
N ALA A 345 -6.70 11.18 -2.39
CA ALA A 345 -8.05 11.24 -2.94
C ALA A 345 -8.28 12.44 -3.88
N LEU A 346 -7.57 13.55 -3.67
CA LEU A 346 -7.71 14.76 -4.49
C LEU A 346 -6.67 14.85 -5.64
N ALA A 347 -5.68 13.96 -5.65
CA ALA A 347 -4.58 14.07 -6.62
C ALA A 347 -4.99 13.70 -8.05
N GLY A 348 -6.01 12.87 -8.22
CA GLY A 348 -6.49 12.42 -9.53
C GLY A 348 -5.96 11.04 -9.94
N TRP A 349 -6.31 10.63 -11.14
CA TRP A 349 -6.09 9.30 -11.72
C TRP A 349 -6.74 8.20 -10.87
N ASP A 350 -6.04 7.14 -10.61
CA ASP A 350 -6.44 5.99 -9.80
C ASP A 350 -6.25 6.33 -8.32
N SER A 351 -7.13 7.17 -7.78
CA SER A 351 -6.90 7.83 -6.47
C SER A 351 -7.03 6.90 -5.27
N ASP A 352 -7.72 5.79 -5.40
CA ASP A 352 -7.84 4.77 -4.35
C ASP A 352 -6.55 3.96 -4.18
N ASN A 353 -5.77 3.76 -5.23
CA ASN A 353 -4.45 3.11 -5.14
C ASN A 353 -3.47 3.86 -4.23
N PRO A 354 -3.09 5.15 -4.47
CA PRO A 354 -2.18 5.84 -3.56
C PRO A 354 -2.73 6.00 -2.15
N THR A 355 -4.04 6.11 -2.00
CA THR A 355 -4.64 6.19 -0.67
C THR A 355 -4.56 4.85 0.04
N ALA A 356 -4.90 3.73 -0.60
CA ALA A 356 -4.79 2.39 -0.03
C ALA A 356 -3.35 2.08 0.38
N THR A 357 -2.40 2.25 -0.53
CA THR A 357 -0.97 2.02 -0.29
C THR A 357 -0.46 2.81 0.91
N TRP A 358 -0.61 4.14 0.91
CA TRP A 358 -0.04 4.93 2.01
C TRP A 358 -0.89 4.90 3.29
N GLY A 359 -2.19 4.71 3.16
CA GLY A 359 -3.08 4.46 4.29
C GLY A 359 -2.72 3.15 5.01
N GLY A 360 -2.41 2.11 4.25
CA GLY A 360 -1.89 0.84 4.74
C GLY A 360 -0.52 1.00 5.42
N LEU A 361 0.43 1.66 4.75
CA LEU A 361 1.77 1.89 5.28
C LEU A 361 1.75 2.67 6.60
N ILE A 362 1.07 3.82 6.63
CA ILE A 362 0.99 4.65 7.84
C ILE A 362 0.16 3.92 8.90
N GLY A 363 -0.92 3.26 8.51
CA GLY A 363 -1.71 2.41 9.40
C GLY A 363 -0.86 1.33 10.08
N PHE A 364 0.03 0.66 9.33
CA PHE A 364 1.01 -0.25 9.90
C PHE A 364 1.94 0.45 10.89
N MET A 365 2.51 1.60 10.52
CA MET A 365 3.48 2.30 11.37
C MET A 365 2.89 2.75 12.71
N ILE A 366 1.62 3.19 12.73
CA ILE A 366 0.95 3.66 13.95
C ILE A 366 0.15 2.57 14.68
N GLY A 367 -0.10 1.44 14.02
CA GLY A 367 -0.90 0.33 14.53
C GLY A 367 -2.40 0.64 14.65
N LYS A 368 -3.20 -0.38 14.98
CA LYS A 368 -4.66 -0.25 15.17
C LYS A 368 -5.04 0.93 16.06
N ASP A 369 -4.41 1.00 17.24
CA ASP A 369 -4.75 2.03 18.23
C ASP A 369 -4.44 3.43 17.72
N GLY A 370 -3.37 3.56 16.93
CA GLY A 370 -2.99 4.81 16.27
C GLY A 370 -4.01 5.24 15.21
N VAL A 371 -4.51 4.30 14.40
CA VAL A 371 -5.55 4.57 13.39
C VAL A 371 -6.85 5.01 14.07
N GLU A 372 -7.32 4.27 15.07
CA GLU A 372 -8.53 4.63 15.83
C GLU A 372 -8.39 6.00 16.52
N LYS A 373 -7.22 6.28 17.08
CA LYS A 373 -6.91 7.58 17.69
C LYS A 373 -6.92 8.71 16.67
N ALA A 374 -6.34 8.51 15.48
CA ALA A 374 -6.31 9.51 14.42
C ALA A 374 -7.70 9.99 14.01
N PHE A 375 -8.67 9.07 13.96
CA PHE A 375 -10.04 9.38 13.61
C PHE A 375 -10.96 9.62 14.83
N GLY A 376 -10.52 9.32 16.05
CA GLY A 376 -11.29 9.51 17.29
C GLY A 376 -12.50 8.55 17.41
N ARG A 377 -12.44 7.38 16.76
CA ARG A 377 -13.54 6.41 16.74
C ARG A 377 -13.06 4.97 16.59
N LYS A 378 -13.96 4.02 16.87
CA LYS A 378 -13.81 2.60 16.56
C LYS A 378 -14.40 2.28 15.19
N PHE A 379 -13.90 1.22 14.57
CA PHE A 379 -14.30 0.77 13.23
C PHE A 379 -14.69 -0.70 13.23
N SER A 380 -15.36 -1.13 12.16
CA SER A 380 -15.53 -2.54 11.88
C SER A 380 -14.17 -3.23 11.76
N ASN A 381 -14.10 -4.44 12.30
CA ASN A 381 -12.96 -5.34 12.14
C ASN A 381 -13.23 -6.45 11.11
N GLN A 382 -14.37 -6.43 10.43
CA GLN A 382 -14.79 -7.47 9.50
C GLN A 382 -14.53 -7.09 8.05
N TYR A 383 -14.10 -8.07 7.26
CA TYR A 383 -13.73 -7.91 5.87
C TYR A 383 -14.38 -9.00 5.02
N ASN A 384 -15.04 -8.61 3.92
CA ASN A 384 -15.68 -9.49 2.97
C ASN A 384 -14.87 -9.59 1.67
N ILE A 385 -14.04 -10.61 1.55
CA ILE A 385 -13.27 -10.90 0.34
C ILE A 385 -14.16 -11.35 -0.83
N HIS A 386 -15.37 -11.88 -0.56
CA HIS A 386 -16.25 -12.32 -1.64
C HIS A 386 -16.97 -11.17 -2.36
N ARG A 387 -16.76 -9.89 -1.97
CA ARG A 387 -17.21 -8.78 -2.81
C ARG A 387 -16.54 -8.87 -4.20
N THR A 388 -15.24 -9.09 -4.26
CA THR A 388 -14.48 -9.09 -5.51
C THR A 388 -13.92 -10.46 -5.91
N ARG A 389 -13.73 -11.38 -4.96
CA ARG A 389 -13.10 -12.70 -5.16
C ARG A 389 -14.07 -13.82 -4.75
N GLN A 390 -13.64 -15.09 -4.82
CA GLN A 390 -14.48 -16.24 -4.52
C GLN A 390 -13.71 -17.39 -3.87
N ASN A 391 -14.43 -18.40 -3.39
CA ASN A 391 -13.88 -19.68 -2.88
C ASN A 391 -12.96 -19.52 -1.65
N PHE A 392 -13.17 -18.50 -0.83
CA PHE A 392 -12.53 -18.38 0.47
C PHE A 392 -13.39 -19.00 1.58
N PRO A 393 -12.78 -19.42 2.70
CA PRO A 393 -13.51 -19.97 3.85
C PRO A 393 -14.54 -18.99 4.44
N ASN A 394 -15.44 -19.51 5.28
CA ASN A 394 -16.41 -18.75 6.06
C ASN A 394 -17.31 -17.82 5.21
N GLY A 395 -17.67 -18.23 4.00
CA GLY A 395 -18.48 -17.40 3.10
C GLY A 395 -17.77 -16.10 2.67
N GLY A 396 -16.45 -16.05 2.77
CA GLY A 396 -15.64 -14.88 2.40
C GLY A 396 -15.50 -13.84 3.53
N ILE A 397 -16.07 -14.07 4.70
CA ILE A 397 -15.94 -13.16 5.84
C ILE A 397 -14.71 -13.54 6.67
N ASP A 398 -13.85 -12.58 6.86
CA ASP A 398 -12.66 -12.66 7.74
C ASP A 398 -12.66 -11.47 8.72
N SER A 399 -11.71 -11.44 9.64
CA SER A 399 -11.50 -10.31 10.55
C SER A 399 -10.06 -9.82 10.49
N PHE A 400 -9.85 -8.54 10.71
CA PHE A 400 -8.49 -7.98 10.75
C PHE A 400 -7.62 -8.63 11.82
N GLU A 401 -8.22 -9.12 12.94
CA GLU A 401 -7.50 -9.95 13.93
C GLU A 401 -6.95 -11.23 13.31
N ASN A 402 -7.79 -11.95 12.56
CA ASN A 402 -7.38 -13.21 11.93
C ASN A 402 -6.40 -12.95 10.77
N MET A 403 -6.62 -11.91 9.99
CA MET A 403 -5.71 -11.49 8.92
C MET A 403 -4.34 -11.12 9.49
N ALA A 404 -4.27 -10.36 10.57
CA ALA A 404 -3.02 -10.03 11.27
C ALA A 404 -2.32 -11.27 11.86
N LYS A 405 -3.09 -12.23 12.43
CA LYS A 405 -2.53 -13.50 12.93
C LYS A 405 -1.91 -14.33 11.81
N LYS A 406 -2.58 -14.44 10.66
CA LYS A 406 -2.04 -15.15 9.48
C LYS A 406 -0.76 -14.46 8.99
N GLY A 407 -0.76 -13.12 8.89
CA GLY A 407 0.42 -12.34 8.53
C GLY A 407 1.59 -12.59 9.48
N LEU A 408 1.33 -12.64 10.80
CA LEU A 408 2.36 -12.93 11.81
C LEU A 408 2.97 -14.34 11.63
N ILE A 409 2.13 -15.35 11.31
CA ILE A 409 2.59 -16.73 11.06
C ILE A 409 3.45 -16.81 9.80
N ILE A 410 3.08 -16.08 8.75
CA ILE A 410 3.87 -15.98 7.52
C ILE A 410 5.20 -15.31 7.82
N THR A 411 5.20 -14.21 8.56
CA THR A 411 6.42 -13.49 8.97
C THR A 411 7.33 -14.38 9.82
N ASP A 412 6.78 -15.16 10.76
CA ASP A 412 7.54 -16.17 11.53
C ASP A 412 8.29 -17.15 10.61
N ARG A 413 7.62 -17.60 9.55
CA ARG A 413 8.19 -18.53 8.56
C ARG A 413 9.29 -17.85 7.75
N VAL A 414 9.03 -16.67 7.20
CA VAL A 414 10.02 -15.90 6.42
C VAL A 414 11.27 -15.60 7.24
N ILE A 415 11.11 -15.23 8.51
CA ILE A 415 12.24 -14.97 9.41
C ILE A 415 13.11 -16.22 9.58
N LYS A 416 12.50 -17.40 9.75
CA LYS A 416 13.24 -18.65 9.91
C LYS A 416 13.88 -19.16 8.63
N GLU A 417 13.11 -19.17 7.54
CA GLU A 417 13.48 -19.81 6.30
C GLU A 417 14.38 -18.94 5.42
N GLU A 418 14.12 -17.61 5.40
CA GLU A 418 14.74 -16.71 4.45
C GLU A 418 15.76 -15.74 5.08
N MET A 419 15.59 -15.39 6.35
CA MET A 419 16.44 -14.39 7.01
C MET A 419 17.51 -15.00 7.94
N GLY A 420 17.39 -16.30 8.29
CA GLY A 420 18.24 -16.90 9.31
C GLY A 420 18.02 -16.32 10.71
N GLY A 421 16.86 -15.73 10.94
CA GLY A 421 16.47 -15.18 12.24
C GLY A 421 15.90 -16.24 13.19
N THR A 422 15.62 -15.82 14.43
CA THR A 422 15.09 -16.70 15.49
C THR A 422 13.83 -16.11 16.12
N ILE A 423 13.00 -16.99 16.71
CA ILE A 423 11.77 -16.63 17.40
C ILE A 423 11.89 -17.10 18.86
N ASP A 424 11.82 -16.16 19.77
CA ASP A 424 11.70 -16.42 21.21
C ASP A 424 10.22 -16.31 21.59
N LEU A 425 9.56 -17.47 21.76
CA LEU A 425 8.14 -17.52 22.10
C LEU A 425 7.84 -17.14 23.55
N GLU A 426 8.81 -17.28 24.47
CA GLU A 426 8.64 -16.88 25.87
C GLU A 426 8.62 -15.36 26.00
N LYS A 427 9.50 -14.68 25.26
CA LYS A 427 9.55 -13.21 25.21
C LYS A 427 8.65 -12.60 24.13
N ASN A 428 8.07 -13.45 23.30
CA ASN A 428 7.29 -13.07 22.12
C ASN A 428 8.01 -12.07 21.20
N MET A 429 9.27 -12.40 20.86
CA MET A 429 10.20 -11.54 20.11
C MET A 429 10.83 -12.27 18.93
N TRP A 430 11.09 -11.54 17.88
CA TRP A 430 12.00 -11.93 16.82
C TRP A 430 13.39 -11.36 17.04
N THR A 431 14.42 -12.10 16.61
CA THR A 431 15.79 -11.61 16.43
C THR A 431 16.17 -11.86 14.99
N ILE A 432 16.39 -10.78 14.24
CA ILE A 432 16.58 -10.80 12.79
C ILE A 432 17.98 -10.27 12.48
N PRO A 433 18.83 -11.01 11.74
CA PRO A 433 20.12 -10.51 11.29
C PRO A 433 19.93 -9.31 10.35
N LEU A 434 20.64 -8.23 10.63
CA LEU A 434 20.76 -7.13 9.67
C LEU A 434 21.69 -7.58 8.53
N ASN A 435 21.41 -7.09 7.33
CA ASN A 435 22.27 -7.36 6.20
C ASN A 435 23.51 -6.45 6.31
N ASP A 436 24.72 -7.03 6.48
CA ASP A 436 25.96 -6.29 6.64
C ASP A 436 26.44 -5.59 5.34
N GLY A 437 25.53 -5.37 4.39
CA GLY A 437 25.82 -4.56 3.19
C GLY A 437 26.97 -5.10 2.31
N LYS A 438 27.14 -6.45 2.23
CA LYS A 438 28.10 -7.09 1.35
C LYS A 438 27.53 -7.34 -0.04
#